data_adbd6406a1507d02f9f5a870b4799f04
#
_entry.id   adbd6406a1507d02f9f5a870b4799f04
#
_cell.length_a   1.000
_cell.length_b   1.000
_cell.length_c   1.000
_cell.angle_alpha   90.00
_cell.angle_beta   90.00
_cell.angle_gamma   90.00
#
_symmetry.space_group_name_H-M   'P 1'
#
loop_
_entity.id
_entity.type
_entity.pdbx_description
1 polymer ?
#
loop_
_entity_poly.entity_id
_entity_poly.type
_entity_poly.pdbx_seq_one_letter_code
_entity_poly.pdbx_strand_id
1 'polypeptide(L)'
;MKKVEAIIRPFKLEDVKLALVNAGIVGMTVSEVRGFGRQKGQVERYRGSEFTVEFLQKLKLEIVVDDSQVDTVVGAIQEAARTGEIGDGKIFISPVDSVIRIRTGDRDSNAI
;
A
#
# COMPACT_ATOMS: atom_id res chain seq x y z
N MET A 1 -11.13 -12.59 6.26
CA MET A 1 -10.90 -11.20 5.78
C MET A 1 -9.47 -10.78 6.09
N LYS A 2 -8.89 -10.05 5.18
CA LYS A 2 -7.52 -9.53 5.33
C LYS A 2 -7.49 -8.05 5.00
N LYS A 3 -6.60 -7.35 5.68
CA LYS A 3 -6.23 -6.00 5.28
C LYS A 3 -4.94 -6.07 4.47
N VAL A 4 -4.98 -5.52 3.28
CA VAL A 4 -3.82 -5.33 2.44
C VAL A 4 -3.42 -3.87 2.58
N GLU A 5 -2.22 -3.64 3.08
CA GLU A 5 -1.66 -2.31 3.28
C GLU A 5 -0.44 -2.20 2.40
N ALA A 6 -0.42 -1.19 1.53
CA ALA A 6 0.69 -1.01 0.60
C ALA A 6 1.29 0.37 0.77
N ILE A 7 2.61 0.42 0.87
CA ILE A 7 3.36 1.67 0.83
C ILE A 7 3.94 1.78 -0.56
N ILE A 8 3.58 2.83 -1.30
CA ILE A 8 3.96 2.99 -2.70
C ILE A 8 4.55 4.38 -2.97
N ARG A 9 5.20 4.52 -4.11
CA ARG A 9 5.64 5.82 -4.59
C ARG A 9 4.41 6.67 -4.95
N PRO A 10 4.39 7.98 -4.62
CA PRO A 10 3.21 8.81 -4.88
C PRO A 10 2.76 8.83 -6.34
N PHE A 11 3.69 8.85 -7.28
CA PHE A 11 3.34 8.94 -8.70
C PHE A 11 2.73 7.65 -9.27
N LYS A 12 2.73 6.57 -8.49
CA LYS A 12 2.13 5.29 -8.89
C LYS A 12 0.67 5.15 -8.49
N LEU A 13 0.11 6.12 -7.78
CA LEU A 13 -1.27 6.02 -7.26
C LEU A 13 -2.29 5.74 -8.35
N GLU A 14 -2.26 6.49 -9.45
CA GLU A 14 -3.26 6.32 -10.51
C GLU A 14 -3.17 4.95 -11.16
N ASP A 15 -1.96 4.46 -11.42
CA ASP A 15 -1.76 3.12 -11.99
C ASP A 15 -2.31 2.03 -11.07
N VAL A 16 -2.03 2.15 -9.78
CA VAL A 16 -2.51 1.19 -8.77
C VAL A 16 -4.04 1.26 -8.65
N LYS A 17 -4.60 2.47 -8.61
CA LYS A 17 -6.05 2.66 -8.54
C LYS A 17 -6.74 1.98 -9.71
N LEU A 18 -6.26 2.20 -10.92
CA LEU A 18 -6.84 1.57 -12.11
C LEU A 18 -6.74 0.06 -12.07
N ALA A 19 -5.59 -0.47 -11.65
CA ALA A 19 -5.41 -1.92 -11.54
C ALA A 19 -6.38 -2.53 -10.53
N LEU A 20 -6.61 -1.86 -9.40
CA LEU A 20 -7.54 -2.34 -8.38
C LEU A 20 -8.99 -2.26 -8.84
N VAL A 21 -9.38 -1.19 -9.49
CA VAL A 21 -10.73 -1.05 -10.05
C VAL A 21 -10.99 -2.14 -11.09
N ASN A 22 -10.02 -2.40 -11.96
CA ASN A 22 -10.11 -3.46 -12.96
C ASN A 22 -10.17 -4.87 -12.33
N ALA A 23 -9.65 -5.01 -11.11
CA ALA A 23 -9.73 -6.27 -10.36
C ALA A 23 -11.03 -6.37 -9.53
N GLY A 24 -11.95 -5.42 -9.67
CA GLY A 24 -13.22 -5.44 -8.98
C GLY A 24 -13.21 -4.83 -7.58
N ILE A 25 -12.15 -4.14 -7.21
CA ILE A 25 -12.04 -3.49 -5.91
C ILE A 25 -12.61 -2.07 -6.02
N VAL A 26 -13.59 -1.76 -5.18
CA VAL A 26 -14.31 -0.48 -5.24
C VAL A 26 -14.03 0.44 -4.06
N GLY A 27 -13.29 -0.02 -3.07
CA GLY A 27 -13.00 0.78 -1.88
C GLY A 27 -11.55 0.68 -1.47
N MET A 28 -10.93 1.82 -1.20
CA MET A 28 -9.61 1.89 -0.60
C MET A 28 -9.47 3.21 0.14
N THR A 29 -8.61 3.19 1.14
CA THR A 29 -8.24 4.40 1.87
C THR A 29 -6.80 4.74 1.52
N VAL A 30 -6.55 6.02 1.26
CA VAL A 30 -5.22 6.52 0.91
C VAL A 30 -4.79 7.53 1.96
N SER A 31 -3.58 7.37 2.47
CA SER A 31 -2.97 8.31 3.41
C SER A 31 -1.61 8.75 2.89
N GLU A 32 -1.27 10.00 3.14
CA GLU A 32 0.07 10.49 2.91
C GLU A 32 0.93 10.13 4.12
N VAL A 33 2.08 9.51 3.86
CA VAL A 33 3.01 9.10 4.90
C VAL A 33 4.42 9.46 4.49
N ARG A 34 5.32 9.43 5.45
CA ARG A 34 6.75 9.61 5.21
C ARG A 34 7.47 8.37 5.69
N GLY A 35 8.41 7.91 4.87
CA GLY A 35 9.19 6.75 5.22
C GLY A 35 10.63 6.91 4.81
N PHE A 36 11.48 6.17 5.47
CA PHE A 36 12.83 6.03 5.01
C PHE A 36 13.17 4.55 4.91
N GLY A 37 14.12 4.27 4.06
CA GLY A 37 14.61 2.92 3.88
C GLY A 37 15.75 2.98 2.91
N ARG A 38 16.11 1.85 2.37
CA ARG A 38 17.14 1.84 1.34
C ARG A 38 16.51 2.37 0.05
N GLN A 39 17.03 3.52 -0.40
CA GLN A 39 16.58 4.12 -1.64
C GLN A 39 17.74 4.85 -2.29
N LYS A 40 17.92 4.63 -3.59
CA LYS A 40 19.03 5.19 -4.35
C LYS A 40 19.00 6.71 -4.30
N GLY A 41 20.15 7.32 -3.95
CA GLY A 41 20.29 8.77 -3.89
C GLY A 41 19.74 9.41 -2.63
N GLN A 42 19.22 8.63 -1.69
CA GLN A 42 18.61 9.16 -0.48
C GLN A 42 19.46 8.98 0.77
N VAL A 43 20.56 8.28 0.66
CA VAL A 43 21.53 8.14 1.76
C VAL A 43 22.67 9.08 1.48
N GLU A 44 22.89 10.03 2.37
CA GLU A 44 23.98 10.99 2.26
C GLU A 44 25.08 10.64 3.22
N ARG A 45 26.31 10.76 2.75
CA ARG A 45 27.47 10.57 3.59
C ARG A 45 27.76 11.85 4.33
N TYR A 46 27.85 11.74 5.63
CA TYR A 46 28.17 12.84 6.51
C TYR A 46 29.49 12.54 7.23
N ARG A 47 30.43 13.49 7.16
CA ARG A 47 31.77 13.37 7.77
C ARG A 47 32.54 12.11 7.35
N GLY A 48 32.30 11.67 6.12
CA GLY A 48 33.02 10.55 5.56
C GLY A 48 32.61 9.17 6.02
N SER A 49 31.91 9.03 7.14
CA SER A 49 31.56 7.72 7.68
C SER A 49 30.13 7.61 8.15
N GLU A 50 29.46 8.73 8.40
CA GLU A 50 28.09 8.75 8.86
C GLU A 50 27.13 8.99 7.69
N PHE A 51 25.92 8.45 7.81
CA PHE A 51 24.89 8.61 6.79
C PHE A 51 23.72 9.37 7.39
N THR A 52 23.22 10.34 6.63
CA THR A 52 21.95 10.98 6.91
C THR A 52 20.90 10.33 6.03
N VAL A 53 19.82 9.89 6.63
CA VAL A 53 18.70 9.29 5.92
C VAL A 53 17.53 10.25 5.99
N GLU A 54 17.04 10.67 4.83
CA GLU A 54 15.91 11.56 4.76
C GLU A 54 14.60 10.78 4.69
N PHE A 55 13.55 11.37 5.26
CA PHE A 55 12.21 10.85 5.09
C PHE A 55 11.66 11.30 3.74
N LEU A 56 11.14 10.35 3.01
CA LEU A 56 10.53 10.59 1.71
C LEU A 56 9.03 10.45 1.80
N GLN A 57 8.34 11.25 1.02
CA GLN A 57 6.90 11.14 0.90
C GLN A 57 6.53 9.86 0.19
N LYS A 58 5.60 9.12 0.77
CA LYS A 58 5.01 7.90 0.24
C LYS A 58 3.50 7.98 0.40
N LEU A 59 2.80 7.06 -0.23
CA LEU A 59 1.38 6.87 0.00
C LEU A 59 1.14 5.50 0.61
N LYS A 60 0.21 5.46 1.56
CA LYS A 60 -0.26 4.22 2.16
C LYS A 60 -1.67 3.95 1.69
N LEU A 61 -1.87 2.79 1.10
CA LEU A 61 -3.17 2.29 0.69
C LEU A 61 -3.62 1.23 1.68
N GLU A 62 -4.89 1.27 2.06
CA GLU A 62 -5.48 0.25 2.92
C GLU A 62 -6.74 -0.27 2.25
N ILE A 63 -6.79 -1.59 2.09
CA ILE A 63 -7.90 -2.28 1.44
C ILE A 63 -8.22 -3.51 2.28
N VAL A 64 -9.50 -3.70 2.60
CA VAL A 64 -9.96 -4.91 3.29
C VAL A 64 -10.72 -5.76 2.28
N VAL A 65 -10.34 -7.02 2.18
CA VAL A 65 -10.91 -7.95 1.21
C VAL A 65 -11.16 -9.31 1.85
N ASP A 66 -11.98 -10.13 1.19
CA ASP A 66 -12.11 -11.54 1.55
C ASP A 66 -10.80 -12.27 1.25
N ASP A 67 -10.56 -13.36 1.96
CA ASP A 67 -9.34 -14.15 1.78
C ASP A 67 -9.13 -14.57 0.33
N SER A 68 -10.20 -14.87 -0.38
CA SER A 68 -10.16 -15.31 -1.78
C SER A 68 -9.67 -14.23 -2.74
N GLN A 69 -9.68 -12.96 -2.34
CA GLN A 69 -9.29 -11.84 -3.19
C GLN A 69 -7.84 -11.38 -2.96
N VAL A 70 -7.20 -11.87 -1.92
CA VAL A 70 -5.89 -11.37 -1.50
C VAL A 70 -4.86 -11.47 -2.61
N ASP A 71 -4.73 -12.63 -3.23
CA ASP A 71 -3.70 -12.82 -4.27
C ASP A 71 -3.95 -11.92 -5.48
N THR A 72 -5.20 -11.73 -5.87
CA THR A 72 -5.56 -10.83 -6.97
C THR A 72 -5.19 -9.39 -6.65
N VAL A 73 -5.50 -8.93 -5.45
CA VAL A 73 -5.20 -7.57 -5.01
C VAL A 73 -3.70 -7.34 -4.91
N VAL A 74 -2.99 -8.25 -4.28
CA VAL A 74 -1.54 -8.16 -4.13
C VAL A 74 -0.85 -8.14 -5.51
N GLY A 75 -1.26 -9.02 -6.40
CA GLY A 75 -0.71 -9.05 -7.77
C GLY A 75 -0.96 -7.75 -8.52
N ALA A 76 -2.17 -7.20 -8.42
CA ALA A 76 -2.51 -5.94 -9.07
C ALA A 76 -1.66 -4.78 -8.56
N ILE A 77 -1.49 -4.67 -7.24
CA ILE A 77 -0.67 -3.61 -6.64
C ILE A 77 0.79 -3.79 -7.04
N GLN A 78 1.32 -4.98 -6.91
CA GLN A 78 2.72 -5.26 -7.19
C GLN A 78 3.08 -4.92 -8.64
N GLU A 79 2.28 -5.35 -9.58
CA GLU A 79 2.52 -5.09 -10.99
C GLU A 79 2.43 -3.60 -11.31
N ALA A 80 1.41 -2.92 -10.81
CA ALA A 80 1.17 -1.51 -11.12
C ALA A 80 2.17 -0.58 -10.42
N ALA A 81 2.61 -0.91 -9.21
CA ALA A 81 3.48 -0.04 -8.42
C ALA A 81 4.98 -0.26 -8.68
N ARG A 82 5.33 -1.35 -9.31
CA ARG A 82 6.73 -1.75 -9.47
C ARG A 82 7.45 -0.90 -10.51
N THR A 83 8.63 -0.40 -10.15
CA THR A 83 9.58 0.18 -11.09
C THR A 83 10.82 -0.69 -11.25
N GLY A 84 11.11 -1.56 -10.28
CA GLY A 84 12.32 -2.35 -10.22
C GLY A 84 13.45 -1.67 -9.46
N GLU A 85 13.25 -0.42 -9.05
CA GLU A 85 14.24 0.33 -8.30
C GLU A 85 14.01 0.22 -6.80
N ILE A 86 15.06 0.43 -6.02
CA ILE A 86 14.97 0.51 -4.57
C ILE A 86 14.04 1.67 -4.21
N GLY A 87 13.11 1.44 -3.30
CA GLY A 87 12.13 2.45 -2.90
C GLY A 87 10.74 2.22 -3.45
N ASP A 88 10.51 1.11 -4.14
CA ASP A 88 9.18 0.76 -4.66
C ASP A 88 8.13 0.56 -3.58
N GLY A 89 8.57 0.23 -2.38
CA GLY A 89 7.66 0.05 -1.25
C GLY A 89 7.45 -1.42 -0.88
N LYS A 90 6.43 -1.63 -0.07
CA LYS A 90 6.12 -2.96 0.49
C LYS A 90 4.62 -3.13 0.61
N ILE A 91 4.20 -4.38 0.64
CA ILE A 91 2.82 -4.76 0.90
C ILE A 91 2.79 -5.58 2.18
N PHE A 92 1.89 -5.23 3.07
CA PHE A 92 1.66 -5.94 4.33
C PHE A 92 0.27 -6.53 4.30
N ILE A 93 0.14 -7.76 4.77
CA ILE A 93 -1.13 -8.46 4.84
C ILE A 93 -1.35 -8.87 6.27
N SER A 94 -2.49 -8.50 6.84
CA SER A 94 -2.83 -8.84 8.21
C SER A 94 -4.27 -9.31 8.31
N PRO A 95 -4.58 -10.18 9.28
CA PRO A 95 -5.96 -10.61 9.49
C PRO A 95 -6.81 -9.47 10.02
N VAL A 96 -8.08 -9.48 9.64
CA VAL A 96 -9.10 -8.57 10.15
C VAL A 96 -10.17 -9.43 10.81
N ASP A 97 -10.39 -9.20 12.09
CA ASP A 97 -11.35 -10.00 12.84
C ASP A 97 -12.80 -9.67 12.47
N SER A 98 -13.09 -8.39 12.29
CA SER A 98 -14.45 -7.94 12.01
C SER A 98 -14.43 -6.61 11.27
N VAL A 99 -15.42 -6.42 10.40
CA VAL A 99 -15.66 -5.16 9.69
C VAL A 99 -17.11 -4.76 9.94
N ILE A 100 -17.34 -3.49 10.20
CA ILE A 100 -18.68 -2.96 10.39
C ILE A 100 -18.81 -1.72 9.52
N ARG A 101 -19.82 -1.69 8.65
CA ARG A 101 -20.12 -0.51 7.85
C ARG A 101 -20.91 0.47 8.72
N ILE A 102 -20.40 1.67 8.88
CA ILE A 102 -21.02 2.66 9.77
C ILE A 102 -22.42 3.01 9.32
N ARG A 103 -22.63 3.22 8.02
CA ARG A 103 -23.91 3.67 7.49
C ARG A 103 -25.03 2.67 7.70
N THR A 104 -24.74 1.38 7.53
CA THR A 104 -25.79 0.34 7.49
C THR A 104 -25.75 -0.60 8.68
N GLY A 105 -24.63 -0.67 9.38
CA GLY A 105 -24.40 -1.68 10.41
C GLY A 105 -24.11 -3.07 9.86
N ASP A 106 -23.98 -3.23 8.54
CA ASP A 106 -23.60 -4.51 7.94
C ASP A 106 -22.27 -4.97 8.48
N ARG A 107 -22.06 -6.28 8.52
CA ARG A 107 -20.88 -6.87 9.11
C ARG A 107 -20.14 -7.76 8.13
N ASP A 108 -18.82 -7.79 8.30
CA ASP A 108 -17.89 -8.73 7.66
C ASP A 108 -18.00 -8.70 6.14
N SER A 109 -18.23 -9.82 5.47
CA SER A 109 -18.24 -9.86 4.00
C SER A 109 -19.29 -8.92 3.39
N ASN A 110 -20.38 -8.65 4.11
CA ASN A 110 -21.41 -7.70 3.67
C ASN A 110 -21.02 -6.25 3.88
N ALA A 111 -19.95 -6.00 4.64
CA ALA A 111 -19.46 -4.65 4.95
C ALA A 111 -18.24 -4.24 4.11
N ILE A 112 -17.71 -5.15 3.33
CA ILE A 112 -16.56 -4.90 2.48
C ILE A 112 -16.97 -4.21 1.19
#